data_350a4fd9def797377018084b49d06c10
#
_entry.id   350a4fd9def797377018084b49d06c10
#
_cell.length_a   1.000
_cell.length_b   1.000
_cell.length_c   1.000
_cell.angle_alpha   90.00
_cell.angle_beta   90.00
_cell.angle_gamma   90.00
#
_symmetry.space_group_name_H-M   'P 1'
#
loop_
_entity.id
_entity.type
_entity.pdbx_description
1 polymer ?
#
loop_
_entity_poly.entity_id
_entity_poly.type
_entity_poly.pdbx_seq_one_letter_code
_entity_poly.pdbx_strand_id
1 'polypeptide(L)'
;MRLYGILTSLPIVKAADEDLKLERRLAAELIKNWRDSYNDALRDMFDLLQENISQDAVKIIEDNLLDALGPAFGNSKAVRGQINKFITEAYSKAKKKFYAEGSLSLADKRAIQVLSRHNCFWLGEHYGKHISPKIAELTQKALDEGLGRDALAKELKQELGGIAPEGYSYWDVVSSSALVRARSFGAISGMEAAGIAEYEILATGDERMCDICGTLSGTHFSVQRTRETIDRVLDITDPEEFKAAMPWQTKAPEVTPETKDKKPIERKVTDDEIVRLTAYGQNLPPFHGRCRCTLVMVNE
;
A
#
# COMPACT_ATOMS: atom_id res chain seq x y z
N MET A 1 -29.07 20.73 -9.36
CA MET A 1 -29.36 19.29 -9.45
C MET A 1 -29.03 18.68 -10.83
N ARG A 2 -28.11 19.25 -11.63
CA ARG A 2 -27.78 18.72 -12.98
C ARG A 2 -26.29 18.58 -13.29
N LEU A 3 -25.38 18.87 -12.36
CA LEU A 3 -23.94 18.70 -12.58
C LEU A 3 -23.40 17.36 -12.06
N TYR A 4 -24.09 16.69 -11.14
CA TYR A 4 -23.71 15.34 -10.65
C TYR A 4 -23.90 14.24 -11.70
N GLY A 5 -24.77 14.44 -12.68
CA GLY A 5 -25.07 13.45 -13.74
C GLY A 5 -24.12 13.44 -14.91
N ILE A 6 -23.24 14.44 -15.07
CA ILE A 6 -22.34 14.55 -16.22
C ILE A 6 -20.91 14.11 -15.90
N LEU A 7 -20.51 14.13 -14.64
CA LEU A 7 -19.17 13.66 -14.20
C LEU A 7 -19.08 12.13 -14.02
N THR A 8 -20.20 11.41 -14.11
CA THR A 8 -20.23 9.94 -14.14
C THR A 8 -19.93 9.37 -15.54
N SER A 9 -19.69 10.23 -16.53
CA SER A 9 -19.49 9.82 -17.92
C SER A 9 -18.06 9.36 -18.21
N LEU A 10 -17.89 8.04 -18.22
CA LEU A 10 -16.93 7.26 -19.02
C LEU A 10 -15.41 7.35 -18.75
N PRO A 11 -14.70 8.48 -18.61
CA PRO A 11 -13.25 8.44 -18.44
C PRO A 11 -12.83 8.08 -17.00
N ILE A 12 -13.56 8.57 -15.98
CA ILE A 12 -13.23 8.35 -14.57
C ILE A 12 -13.51 6.90 -14.16
N VAL A 13 -14.64 6.34 -14.60
CA VAL A 13 -15.01 4.95 -14.35
C VAL A 13 -14.03 3.98 -15.03
N LYS A 14 -13.63 4.27 -16.29
CA LYS A 14 -12.62 3.45 -16.99
C LYS A 14 -11.25 3.54 -16.35
N ALA A 15 -10.82 4.72 -15.91
CA ALA A 15 -9.54 4.89 -15.21
C ALA A 15 -9.52 4.13 -13.87
N ALA A 16 -10.62 4.20 -13.10
CA ALA A 16 -10.75 3.44 -11.85
C ALA A 16 -10.71 1.92 -12.06
N ASP A 17 -11.30 1.42 -13.14
CA ASP A 17 -11.28 0.00 -13.49
C ASP A 17 -9.87 -0.49 -13.91
N GLU A 18 -9.14 0.31 -14.68
CA GLU A 18 -7.76 0.01 -15.03
C GLU A 18 -6.80 0.05 -13.85
N ASP A 19 -7.01 0.99 -12.93
CA ASP A 19 -6.23 1.09 -11.70
C ASP A 19 -6.48 -0.12 -10.79
N LEU A 20 -7.74 -0.56 -10.67
CA LEU A 20 -8.10 -1.77 -9.94
C LEU A 20 -7.49 -3.04 -10.57
N LYS A 21 -7.42 -3.10 -11.90
CA LYS A 21 -6.73 -4.20 -12.60
C LYS A 21 -5.24 -4.21 -12.28
N LEU A 22 -4.60 -3.05 -12.21
CA LEU A 22 -3.19 -2.95 -11.86
C LEU A 22 -2.94 -3.41 -10.42
N GLU A 23 -3.79 -3.00 -9.47
CA GLU A 23 -3.73 -3.41 -8.07
C GLU A 23 -3.87 -4.93 -7.92
N ARG A 24 -4.86 -5.53 -8.59
CA ARG A 24 -5.06 -6.99 -8.59
C ARG A 24 -3.89 -7.76 -9.21
N ARG A 25 -3.29 -7.22 -10.27
CA ARG A 25 -2.10 -7.82 -10.89
C ARG A 25 -0.92 -7.80 -9.92
N LEU A 26 -0.66 -6.68 -9.25
CA LEU A 26 0.41 -6.62 -8.24
C LEU A 26 0.16 -7.61 -7.11
N ALA A 27 -1.07 -7.66 -6.56
CA ALA A 27 -1.43 -8.61 -5.51
C ALA A 27 -1.18 -10.06 -5.93
N ALA A 28 -1.61 -10.44 -7.13
CA ALA A 28 -1.42 -11.78 -7.67
C ALA A 28 0.07 -12.16 -7.83
N GLU A 29 0.89 -11.23 -8.33
CA GLU A 29 2.33 -11.46 -8.46
C GLU A 29 3.03 -11.58 -7.10
N LEU A 30 2.66 -10.78 -6.11
CA LEU A 30 3.20 -10.88 -4.77
C LEU A 30 2.81 -12.21 -4.10
N ILE A 31 1.56 -12.65 -4.23
CA ILE A 31 1.08 -13.95 -3.74
C ILE A 31 1.87 -15.09 -4.38
N LYS A 32 2.08 -15.04 -5.71
CA LYS A 32 2.88 -16.02 -6.40
C LYS A 32 4.31 -16.10 -5.87
N ASN A 33 4.99 -14.96 -5.80
CA ASN A 33 6.37 -14.89 -5.29
C ASN A 33 6.46 -15.40 -3.85
N TRP A 34 5.45 -15.09 -3.02
CA TRP A 34 5.42 -15.58 -1.65
C TRP A 34 5.28 -17.11 -1.60
N ARG A 35 4.37 -17.70 -2.40
CA ARG A 35 4.21 -19.17 -2.47
C ARG A 35 5.48 -19.85 -2.96
N ASP A 36 6.15 -19.28 -3.94
CA ASP A 36 7.40 -19.82 -4.46
C ASP A 36 8.48 -19.79 -3.36
N SER A 37 8.67 -18.65 -2.68
CA SER A 37 9.62 -18.51 -1.56
C SER A 37 9.29 -19.45 -0.40
N TYR A 38 8.01 -19.63 -0.08
CA TYR A 38 7.55 -20.55 0.97
C TYR A 38 7.87 -22.02 0.63
N ASN A 39 7.58 -22.44 -0.60
CA ASN A 39 7.87 -23.80 -1.03
C ASN A 39 9.37 -24.09 -1.06
N ASP A 40 10.18 -23.11 -1.48
CA ASP A 40 11.64 -23.22 -1.49
C ASP A 40 12.18 -23.30 -0.06
N ALA A 41 11.73 -22.43 0.85
CA ALA A 41 12.12 -22.45 2.25
C ALA A 41 11.76 -23.77 2.96
N LEU A 42 10.55 -24.32 2.69
CA LEU A 42 10.17 -25.62 3.19
C LEU A 42 11.08 -26.74 2.67
N ARG A 43 11.42 -26.73 1.37
CA ARG A 43 12.31 -27.74 0.80
C ARG A 43 13.70 -27.68 1.43
N ASP A 44 14.29 -26.48 1.50
CA ASP A 44 15.61 -26.26 2.08
C ASP A 44 15.65 -26.68 3.57
N MET A 45 14.56 -26.41 4.31
CA MET A 45 14.39 -26.86 5.68
C MET A 45 14.36 -28.41 5.78
N PHE A 46 13.64 -29.09 4.86
CA PHE A 46 13.58 -30.55 4.83
C PHE A 46 14.96 -31.19 4.63
N ASP A 47 15.78 -30.58 3.77
CA ASP A 47 17.12 -31.08 3.49
C ASP A 47 18.06 -30.91 4.70
N LEU A 48 17.78 -29.96 5.60
CA LEU A 48 18.56 -29.70 6.82
C LEU A 48 18.14 -30.56 8.01
N LEU A 49 16.89 -31.07 8.04
CA LEU A 49 16.36 -31.82 9.17
C LEU A 49 16.72 -33.30 9.10
N GLN A 50 17.30 -33.81 10.19
CA GLN A 50 17.39 -35.24 10.44
C GLN A 50 16.01 -35.84 10.76
N GLU A 51 15.87 -37.20 10.73
CA GLU A 51 14.58 -37.88 10.98
C GLU A 51 13.96 -37.52 12.33
N ASN A 52 14.78 -37.24 13.35
CA ASN A 52 14.32 -36.80 14.67
C ASN A 52 14.56 -35.33 14.88
N ILE A 53 13.51 -34.61 15.30
CA ILE A 53 13.57 -33.20 15.61
C ILE A 53 14.16 -32.99 16.99
N SER A 54 15.30 -32.29 17.07
CA SER A 54 15.92 -31.86 18.32
C SER A 54 15.58 -30.41 18.62
N GLN A 55 15.87 -29.94 19.85
CA GLN A 55 15.67 -28.57 20.25
C GLN A 55 16.54 -27.58 19.43
N ASP A 56 17.73 -28.01 19.04
CA ASP A 56 18.60 -27.23 18.16
C ASP A 56 18.04 -27.14 16.73
N ALA A 57 17.41 -28.22 16.24
CA ALA A 57 16.74 -28.24 14.95
C ALA A 57 15.55 -27.28 14.90
N VAL A 58 14.78 -27.13 16.00
CA VAL A 58 13.68 -26.17 16.10
C VAL A 58 14.17 -24.73 15.83
N LYS A 59 15.24 -24.35 16.49
CA LYS A 59 15.82 -22.99 16.32
C LYS A 59 16.30 -22.77 14.87
N ILE A 60 16.93 -23.77 14.27
CA ILE A 60 17.36 -23.68 12.86
C ILE A 60 16.17 -23.53 11.92
N ILE A 61 15.07 -24.24 12.19
CA ILE A 61 13.82 -24.14 11.41
C ILE A 61 13.22 -22.73 11.53
N GLU A 62 13.09 -22.23 12.77
CA GLU A 62 12.55 -20.91 13.04
C GLU A 62 13.37 -19.83 12.32
N ASP A 63 14.68 -19.82 12.52
CA ASP A 63 15.57 -18.83 11.95
C ASP A 63 15.53 -18.84 10.40
N ASN A 64 15.57 -20.01 9.76
CA ASN A 64 15.55 -20.13 8.31
C ASN A 64 14.19 -19.76 7.69
N LEU A 65 13.07 -20.19 8.28
CA LEU A 65 11.75 -19.83 7.78
C LEU A 65 11.45 -18.37 7.98
N LEU A 66 11.84 -17.79 9.11
CA LEU A 66 11.65 -16.37 9.40
C LEU A 66 12.47 -15.49 8.46
N ASP A 67 13.72 -15.84 8.19
CA ASP A 67 14.55 -15.09 7.24
C ASP A 67 13.97 -15.18 5.82
N ALA A 68 13.64 -16.39 5.35
CA ALA A 68 13.13 -16.61 4.00
C ALA A 68 11.77 -15.96 3.72
N LEU A 69 10.86 -15.93 4.73
CA LEU A 69 9.49 -15.42 4.59
C LEU A 69 9.31 -14.00 5.12
N GLY A 70 10.28 -13.46 5.85
CA GLY A 70 10.28 -12.11 6.40
C GLY A 70 11.13 -11.13 5.58
N PRO A 71 12.23 -10.62 6.15
CA PRO A 71 13.07 -9.62 5.51
C PRO A 71 13.65 -10.05 4.16
N ALA A 72 14.08 -11.30 4.03
CA ALA A 72 14.64 -11.83 2.77
C ALA A 72 13.59 -11.84 1.66
N PHE A 73 12.33 -12.19 1.95
CA PHE A 73 11.23 -12.12 0.98
C PHE A 73 11.04 -10.69 0.46
N GLY A 74 10.85 -9.70 1.35
CA GLY A 74 10.66 -8.30 0.97
C GLY A 74 11.85 -7.73 0.19
N ASN A 75 13.07 -8.22 0.47
CA ASN A 75 14.30 -7.80 -0.19
C ASN A 75 14.67 -8.66 -1.41
N SER A 76 13.94 -9.71 -1.72
CA SER A 76 14.22 -10.57 -2.86
C SER A 76 14.21 -9.79 -4.18
N LYS A 77 15.09 -10.18 -5.13
CA LYS A 77 15.18 -9.54 -6.44
C LYS A 77 13.83 -9.58 -7.18
N ALA A 78 13.09 -10.67 -7.06
CA ALA A 78 11.80 -10.85 -7.69
C ALA A 78 10.77 -9.86 -7.15
N VAL A 79 10.59 -9.79 -5.83
CA VAL A 79 9.62 -8.89 -5.17
C VAL A 79 9.98 -7.43 -5.42
N ARG A 80 11.25 -7.04 -5.24
CA ARG A 80 11.73 -5.68 -5.51
C ARG A 80 11.51 -5.27 -6.95
N GLY A 81 11.79 -6.16 -7.90
CA GLY A 81 11.57 -5.94 -9.32
C GLY A 81 10.09 -5.73 -9.65
N GLN A 82 9.20 -6.54 -9.10
CA GLN A 82 7.77 -6.42 -9.30
C GLN A 82 7.22 -5.12 -8.69
N ILE A 83 7.52 -4.83 -7.44
CA ILE A 83 7.07 -3.61 -6.78
C ILE A 83 7.54 -2.37 -7.53
N ASN A 84 8.83 -2.31 -7.92
CA ASN A 84 9.35 -1.18 -8.68
C ASN A 84 8.64 -1.01 -10.03
N LYS A 85 8.41 -2.09 -10.76
CA LYS A 85 7.68 -2.09 -12.04
C LYS A 85 6.29 -1.49 -11.88
N PHE A 86 5.51 -1.99 -10.94
CA PHE A 86 4.12 -1.56 -10.75
C PHE A 86 4.02 -0.13 -10.21
N ILE A 87 4.89 0.27 -9.29
CA ILE A 87 4.98 1.66 -8.81
C ILE A 87 5.35 2.59 -9.95
N THR A 88 6.32 2.23 -10.80
CA THR A 88 6.71 3.01 -11.97
C THR A 88 5.56 3.17 -12.96
N GLU A 89 4.81 2.08 -13.23
CA GLU A 89 3.65 2.11 -14.12
C GLU A 89 2.55 3.04 -13.57
N ALA A 90 2.20 2.90 -12.29
CA ALA A 90 1.18 3.72 -11.64
C ALA A 90 1.56 5.21 -11.59
N TYR A 91 2.80 5.51 -11.19
CA TYR A 91 3.34 6.86 -11.13
C TYR A 91 3.35 7.53 -12.50
N SER A 92 3.93 6.85 -13.50
CA SER A 92 4.07 7.38 -14.86
C SER A 92 2.73 7.64 -15.52
N LYS A 93 1.77 6.72 -15.34
CA LYS A 93 0.41 6.86 -15.87
C LYS A 93 -0.29 8.08 -15.25
N ALA A 94 -0.18 8.25 -13.94
CA ALA A 94 -0.78 9.38 -13.24
C ALA A 94 -0.14 10.72 -13.64
N LYS A 95 1.19 10.79 -13.76
CA LYS A 95 1.90 11.98 -14.25
C LYS A 95 1.45 12.38 -15.64
N LYS A 96 1.39 11.42 -16.57
CA LYS A 96 1.00 11.66 -17.98
C LYS A 96 -0.44 12.15 -18.14
N LYS A 97 -1.30 11.90 -17.17
CA LYS A 97 -2.67 12.42 -17.17
C LYS A 97 -2.71 13.94 -17.17
N PHE A 98 -1.75 14.60 -16.53
CA PHE A 98 -1.67 16.05 -16.40
C PHE A 98 -0.57 16.67 -17.29
N TYR A 99 0.49 15.91 -17.58
CA TYR A 99 1.61 16.36 -18.40
C TYR A 99 2.04 15.27 -19.40
N ALA A 100 1.48 15.32 -20.60
CA ALA A 100 1.58 14.25 -21.59
C ALA A 100 3.03 14.01 -22.10
N GLU A 101 3.86 15.06 -22.21
CA GLU A 101 5.25 14.99 -22.69
C GLU A 101 6.24 14.47 -21.63
N GLY A 102 5.75 14.18 -20.41
CA GLY A 102 6.54 13.95 -19.24
C GLY A 102 7.33 12.64 -19.25
N SER A 103 8.59 12.69 -19.69
CA SER A 103 9.57 11.71 -19.24
C SER A 103 9.76 11.81 -17.73
N LEU A 104 10.15 10.69 -17.08
CA LEU A 104 10.46 10.69 -15.66
C LEU A 104 11.73 11.49 -15.37
N SER A 105 11.61 12.58 -14.62
CA SER A 105 12.72 13.38 -14.12
C SER A 105 13.57 12.59 -13.10
N LEU A 106 14.69 13.14 -12.67
CA LEU A 106 15.48 12.57 -11.58
C LEU A 106 14.69 12.53 -10.27
N ALA A 107 13.87 13.56 -10.00
CA ALA A 107 13.00 13.63 -8.83
C ALA A 107 11.92 12.53 -8.88
N ASP A 108 11.31 12.27 -10.04
CA ASP A 108 10.35 11.18 -10.22
C ASP A 108 11.00 9.81 -9.97
N LYS A 109 12.18 9.58 -10.53
CA LYS A 109 12.93 8.32 -10.33
C LYS A 109 13.28 8.11 -8.87
N ARG A 110 13.67 9.18 -8.16
CA ARG A 110 13.92 9.14 -6.71
C ARG A 110 12.64 8.79 -5.95
N ALA A 111 11.52 9.43 -6.27
CA ALA A 111 10.23 9.14 -5.63
C ALA A 111 9.83 7.67 -5.81
N ILE A 112 9.91 7.13 -7.03
CA ILE A 112 9.65 5.73 -7.34
C ILE A 112 10.55 4.79 -6.53
N GLN A 113 11.84 5.11 -6.43
CA GLN A 113 12.81 4.30 -5.68
C GLN A 113 12.51 4.28 -4.17
N VAL A 114 12.21 5.44 -3.58
CA VAL A 114 11.85 5.56 -2.16
C VAL A 114 10.58 4.79 -1.87
N LEU A 115 9.52 5.00 -2.66
CA LEU A 115 8.25 4.28 -2.50
C LEU A 115 8.43 2.76 -2.63
N SER A 116 9.23 2.30 -3.60
CA SER A 116 9.51 0.88 -3.78
C SER A 116 10.22 0.28 -2.57
N ARG A 117 11.24 0.97 -2.03
CA ARG A 117 11.99 0.53 -0.84
C ARG A 117 11.08 0.39 0.37
N HIS A 118 10.24 1.38 0.66
CA HIS A 118 9.32 1.34 1.80
C HIS A 118 8.29 0.22 1.68
N ASN A 119 7.73 0.00 0.49
CA ASN A 119 6.80 -1.11 0.30
C ASN A 119 7.47 -2.48 0.46
N CYS A 120 8.71 -2.67 -0.01
CA CYS A 120 9.47 -3.90 0.20
C CYS A 120 9.74 -4.16 1.69
N PHE A 121 10.11 -3.12 2.45
CA PHE A 121 10.32 -3.23 3.89
C PHE A 121 9.06 -3.73 4.61
N TRP A 122 7.90 -3.10 4.37
CA TRP A 122 6.65 -3.47 5.03
C TRP A 122 6.16 -4.87 4.67
N LEU A 123 6.44 -5.34 3.46
CA LEU A 123 6.18 -6.74 3.09
C LEU A 123 6.97 -7.72 3.96
N GLY A 124 8.27 -7.46 4.17
CA GLY A 124 9.10 -8.29 5.02
C GLY A 124 8.68 -8.25 6.49
N GLU A 125 8.46 -7.05 7.05
CA GLU A 125 8.07 -6.85 8.45
C GLU A 125 6.74 -7.51 8.80
N HIS A 126 5.74 -7.40 7.91
CA HIS A 126 4.44 -8.00 8.18
C HIS A 126 4.55 -9.51 8.40
N TYR A 127 5.23 -10.21 7.50
CA TYR A 127 5.37 -11.65 7.61
C TYR A 127 6.20 -12.07 8.83
N GLY A 128 7.29 -11.39 9.12
CA GLY A 128 8.08 -11.65 10.31
C GLY A 128 7.25 -11.62 11.59
N LYS A 129 6.39 -10.61 11.74
CA LYS A 129 5.55 -10.44 12.93
C LYS A 129 4.38 -11.42 13.05
N HIS A 130 3.79 -11.85 11.94
CA HIS A 130 2.60 -12.70 11.95
C HIS A 130 2.90 -14.19 11.81
N ILE A 131 3.98 -14.54 11.12
CA ILE A 131 4.35 -15.94 10.88
C ILE A 131 5.21 -16.50 12.00
N SER A 132 6.10 -15.70 12.59
CA SER A 132 7.01 -16.13 13.65
C SER A 132 6.33 -16.84 14.82
N PRO A 133 5.28 -16.30 15.45
CA PRO A 133 4.63 -16.98 16.57
C PRO A 133 4.03 -18.32 16.18
N LYS A 134 3.53 -18.44 14.95
CA LYS A 134 2.91 -19.70 14.49
C LYS A 134 3.93 -20.76 14.18
N ILE A 135 5.08 -20.41 13.62
CA ILE A 135 6.20 -21.33 13.43
C ILE A 135 6.68 -21.84 14.78
N ALA A 136 6.91 -20.95 15.75
CA ALA A 136 7.33 -21.33 17.09
C ALA A 136 6.34 -22.26 17.78
N GLU A 137 5.02 -22.00 17.69
CA GLU A 137 3.96 -22.86 18.22
C GLU A 137 4.01 -24.27 17.60
N LEU A 138 4.11 -24.36 16.28
CA LEU A 138 4.09 -25.65 15.57
C LEU A 138 5.35 -26.47 15.81
N THR A 139 6.51 -25.82 15.85
CA THR A 139 7.78 -26.50 16.13
C THR A 139 7.86 -26.97 17.58
N GLN A 140 7.39 -26.18 18.55
CA GLN A 140 7.32 -26.60 19.94
C GLN A 140 6.34 -27.78 20.13
N LYS A 141 5.16 -27.70 19.50
CA LYS A 141 4.20 -28.83 19.51
C LYS A 141 4.81 -30.11 18.95
N ALA A 142 5.53 -29.99 17.84
CA ALA A 142 6.19 -31.19 17.24
C ALA A 142 7.22 -31.78 18.18
N LEU A 143 7.95 -30.99 18.94
CA LEU A 143 8.88 -31.46 19.98
C LEU A 143 8.15 -32.16 21.12
N ASP A 144 7.11 -31.53 21.68
CA ASP A 144 6.35 -32.03 22.83
C ASP A 144 5.61 -33.33 22.50
N GLU A 145 5.11 -33.46 21.28
CA GLU A 145 4.39 -34.66 20.79
C GLU A 145 5.33 -35.73 20.19
N GLY A 146 6.63 -35.45 20.09
CA GLY A 146 7.60 -36.37 19.47
C GLY A 146 7.35 -36.62 17.98
N LEU A 147 6.81 -35.62 17.28
CA LEU A 147 6.53 -35.72 15.85
C LEU A 147 7.83 -35.80 15.04
N GLY A 148 7.84 -36.66 14.03
CA GLY A 148 8.94 -36.73 13.08
C GLY A 148 8.90 -35.58 12.07
N ARG A 149 10.02 -35.40 11.36
CA ARG A 149 10.22 -34.37 10.32
C ARG A 149 9.03 -34.23 9.35
N ASP A 150 8.53 -35.38 8.84
CA ASP A 150 7.48 -35.37 7.81
C ASP A 150 6.12 -34.90 8.36
N ALA A 151 5.85 -35.24 9.64
CA ALA A 151 4.63 -34.79 10.33
C ALA A 151 4.65 -33.28 10.59
N LEU A 152 5.78 -32.75 11.08
CA LEU A 152 5.95 -31.32 11.27
C LEU A 152 5.80 -30.55 9.94
N ALA A 153 6.42 -31.03 8.89
CA ALA A 153 6.29 -30.42 7.57
C ALA A 153 4.86 -30.41 7.03
N LYS A 154 4.12 -31.47 7.28
CA LYS A 154 2.70 -31.52 6.92
C LYS A 154 1.89 -30.49 7.69
N GLU A 155 2.13 -30.35 9.00
CA GLU A 155 1.46 -29.32 9.81
C GLU A 155 1.85 -27.90 9.37
N LEU A 156 3.13 -27.62 9.19
CA LEU A 156 3.60 -26.34 8.67
C LEU A 156 2.93 -26.01 7.32
N LYS A 157 2.88 -26.98 6.41
CA LYS A 157 2.23 -26.78 5.10
C LYS A 157 0.73 -26.52 5.21
N GLN A 158 0.03 -27.18 6.14
CA GLN A 158 -1.40 -26.95 6.34
C GLN A 158 -1.68 -25.60 6.97
N GLU A 159 -0.99 -25.27 8.05
CA GLU A 159 -1.24 -24.06 8.84
C GLU A 159 -0.71 -22.79 8.16
N LEU A 160 0.52 -22.82 7.65
CA LEU A 160 1.09 -21.67 6.98
C LEU A 160 0.61 -21.53 5.52
N GLY A 161 0.28 -22.64 4.86
CA GLY A 161 -0.37 -22.61 3.55
C GLY A 161 -1.75 -21.97 3.57
N GLY A 162 -2.46 -22.03 4.73
CA GLY A 162 -3.71 -21.33 5.00
C GLY A 162 -3.55 -19.83 5.21
N ILE A 163 -2.41 -19.38 5.72
CA ILE A 163 -2.13 -17.93 5.93
C ILE A 163 -2.10 -17.17 4.60
N ALA A 164 -1.67 -17.78 3.51
CA ALA A 164 -1.66 -17.16 2.19
C ALA A 164 -3.06 -16.85 1.60
N PRO A 165 -4.08 -17.72 1.71
CA PRO A 165 -5.45 -17.40 1.27
C PRO A 165 -6.17 -16.36 2.11
N GLU A 166 -6.01 -16.38 3.44
CA GLU A 166 -6.51 -15.32 4.32
C GLU A 166 -5.83 -13.98 4.01
N GLY A 167 -4.62 -14.04 3.47
CA GLY A 167 -3.84 -12.91 3.00
C GLY A 167 -4.33 -12.24 1.73
N TYR A 168 -5.36 -12.71 1.02
CA TYR A 168 -5.89 -11.96 -0.14
C TYR A 168 -6.28 -10.54 0.25
N SER A 169 -6.90 -10.36 1.40
CA SER A 169 -7.24 -9.02 1.90
C SER A 169 -6.00 -8.20 2.24
N TYR A 170 -4.93 -8.82 2.73
CA TYR A 170 -3.67 -8.16 3.03
C TYR A 170 -2.94 -7.72 1.75
N TRP A 171 -2.77 -8.63 0.79
CA TRP A 171 -2.14 -8.32 -0.49
C TRP A 171 -2.88 -7.23 -1.27
N ASP A 172 -4.21 -7.24 -1.21
CA ASP A 172 -5.05 -6.19 -1.78
C ASP A 172 -4.79 -4.84 -1.08
N VAL A 173 -4.69 -4.84 0.26
CA VAL A 173 -4.39 -3.61 1.03
C VAL A 173 -3.01 -3.06 0.69
N VAL A 174 -1.98 -3.90 0.67
CA VAL A 174 -0.61 -3.49 0.34
C VAL A 174 -0.54 -2.98 -1.09
N SER A 175 -1.08 -3.73 -2.04
CA SER A 175 -1.04 -3.36 -3.47
C SER A 175 -1.81 -2.08 -3.73
N SER A 176 -3.02 -1.95 -3.18
CA SER A 176 -3.84 -0.75 -3.30
C SER A 176 -3.13 0.46 -2.70
N SER A 177 -2.62 0.34 -1.47
CA SER A 177 -1.95 1.46 -0.79
C SER A 177 -0.67 1.89 -1.51
N ALA A 178 0.14 0.95 -1.99
CA ALA A 178 1.35 1.23 -2.74
C ALA A 178 1.05 1.98 -4.05
N LEU A 179 0.07 1.49 -4.81
CA LEU A 179 -0.26 2.06 -6.12
C LEU A 179 -1.03 3.37 -6.01
N VAL A 180 -1.93 3.52 -5.01
CA VAL A 180 -2.61 4.81 -4.77
C VAL A 180 -1.59 5.89 -4.39
N ARG A 181 -0.62 5.57 -3.52
CA ARG A 181 0.45 6.52 -3.17
C ARG A 181 1.31 6.89 -4.37
N ALA A 182 1.70 5.91 -5.19
CA ALA A 182 2.45 6.15 -6.41
C ALA A 182 1.68 7.03 -7.41
N ARG A 183 0.37 6.78 -7.60
CA ARG A 183 -0.51 7.62 -8.43
C ARG A 183 -0.61 9.05 -7.91
N SER A 184 -0.77 9.22 -6.61
CA SER A 184 -0.88 10.54 -5.98
C SER A 184 0.39 11.36 -6.17
N PHE A 185 1.57 10.76 -5.95
CA PHE A 185 2.85 11.44 -6.16
C PHE A 185 3.07 11.77 -7.63
N GLY A 186 2.74 10.84 -8.54
CA GLY A 186 2.83 11.06 -9.98
C GLY A 186 1.86 12.15 -10.48
N ALA A 187 0.64 12.20 -9.93
CA ALA A 187 -0.33 13.24 -10.25
C ALA A 187 0.18 14.65 -9.85
N ILE A 188 0.69 14.79 -8.62
CA ILE A 188 1.28 16.05 -8.15
C ILE A 188 2.47 16.47 -9.03
N SER A 189 3.37 15.54 -9.36
CA SER A 189 4.49 15.83 -10.28
C SER A 189 4.01 16.28 -11.67
N GLY A 190 2.93 15.67 -12.18
CA GLY A 190 2.34 16.06 -13.45
C GLY A 190 1.65 17.41 -13.40
N MET A 191 0.91 17.70 -12.34
CA MET A 191 0.24 18.99 -12.11
C MET A 191 1.25 20.13 -11.97
N GLU A 192 2.32 19.93 -11.18
CA GLU A 192 3.43 20.88 -11.04
C GLU A 192 4.06 21.19 -12.40
N ALA A 193 4.40 20.16 -13.19
CA ALA A 193 4.99 20.32 -14.51
C ALA A 193 4.06 21.02 -15.51
N ALA A 194 2.75 20.89 -15.34
CA ALA A 194 1.72 21.56 -16.14
C ALA A 194 1.37 22.99 -15.64
N GLY A 195 1.97 23.46 -14.52
CA GLY A 195 1.68 24.75 -13.93
C GLY A 195 0.31 24.85 -13.24
N ILE A 196 -0.28 23.72 -12.86
CA ILE A 196 -1.56 23.66 -12.14
C ILE A 196 -1.32 24.07 -10.69
N ALA A 197 -2.06 25.06 -10.20
CA ALA A 197 -1.88 25.61 -8.86
C ALA A 197 -2.59 24.80 -7.77
N GLU A 198 -3.80 24.29 -8.08
CA GLU A 198 -4.67 23.63 -7.11
C GLU A 198 -5.25 22.33 -7.63
N TYR A 199 -5.51 21.42 -6.69
CA TYR A 199 -6.20 20.17 -6.95
C TYR A 199 -7.23 19.90 -5.86
N GLU A 200 -8.20 19.06 -6.20
CA GLU A 200 -9.19 18.57 -5.24
C GLU A 200 -9.07 17.06 -5.09
N ILE A 201 -9.42 16.57 -3.90
CA ILE A 201 -9.56 15.13 -3.63
C ILE A 201 -10.94 14.69 -4.10
N LEU A 202 -10.99 13.67 -4.95
CA LEU A 202 -12.22 13.08 -5.42
C LEU A 202 -12.34 11.64 -4.87
N ALA A 203 -13.36 11.40 -4.04
CA ALA A 203 -13.75 10.05 -3.62
C ALA A 203 -14.64 9.39 -4.69
N THR A 204 -14.69 8.06 -4.70
CA THR A 204 -15.43 7.30 -5.73
C THR A 204 -16.94 7.46 -5.70
N GLY A 205 -17.53 7.94 -4.58
CA GLY A 205 -18.95 8.22 -4.46
C GLY A 205 -19.87 6.99 -4.51
N ASP A 206 -19.32 5.78 -4.42
CA ASP A 206 -20.08 4.53 -4.37
C ASP A 206 -20.37 4.08 -2.92
N GLU A 207 -21.17 3.02 -2.77
CA GLU A 207 -21.58 2.45 -1.48
C GLU A 207 -20.42 1.98 -0.58
N ARG A 208 -19.21 1.84 -1.17
CA ARG A 208 -17.97 1.46 -0.45
C ARG A 208 -17.14 2.67 -0.05
N MET A 209 -17.64 3.89 -0.25
CA MET A 209 -16.98 5.10 0.22
C MET A 209 -17.08 5.17 1.76
N CYS A 210 -15.92 5.26 2.42
CA CYS A 210 -15.89 5.42 3.87
C CYS A 210 -16.03 6.90 4.28
N ASP A 211 -16.34 7.14 5.56
CA ASP A 211 -16.52 8.48 6.11
C ASP A 211 -15.28 9.37 5.94
N ILE A 212 -14.08 8.80 6.06
CA ILE A 212 -12.82 9.53 5.85
C ILE A 212 -12.76 10.10 4.43
N CYS A 213 -12.96 9.22 3.44
CA CYS A 213 -12.90 9.61 2.03
C CYS A 213 -14.03 10.58 1.66
N GLY A 214 -15.23 10.35 2.18
CA GLY A 214 -16.38 11.22 1.97
C GLY A 214 -16.16 12.62 2.54
N THR A 215 -15.56 12.71 3.74
CA THR A 215 -15.24 13.99 4.37
C THR A 215 -14.17 14.79 3.63
N LEU A 216 -13.17 14.10 3.05
CA LEU A 216 -12.08 14.75 2.33
C LEU A 216 -12.41 15.04 0.85
N SER A 217 -13.47 14.43 0.31
CA SER A 217 -13.91 14.67 -1.07
C SER A 217 -14.36 16.11 -1.28
N GLY A 218 -13.92 16.73 -2.36
CA GLY A 218 -14.20 18.15 -2.65
C GLY A 218 -13.29 19.14 -1.92
N THR A 219 -12.31 18.65 -1.13
CA THR A 219 -11.34 19.54 -0.47
C THR A 219 -10.23 19.93 -1.45
N HIS A 220 -9.95 21.24 -1.54
CA HIS A 220 -8.92 21.80 -2.39
C HIS A 220 -7.61 21.96 -1.65
N PHE A 221 -6.51 21.67 -2.35
CA PHE A 221 -5.15 21.78 -1.83
C PHE A 221 -4.21 22.40 -2.86
N SER A 222 -3.20 23.13 -2.38
CA SER A 222 -2.13 23.67 -3.23
C SER A 222 -1.19 22.58 -3.70
N VAL A 223 -0.92 22.54 -5.01
CA VAL A 223 0.06 21.63 -5.63
C VAL A 223 1.45 21.89 -5.06
N GLN A 224 1.87 23.16 -4.95
CA GLN A 224 3.18 23.54 -4.44
C GLN A 224 3.40 23.05 -2.99
N ARG A 225 2.47 23.35 -2.08
CA ARG A 225 2.58 22.93 -0.67
C ARG A 225 2.61 21.40 -0.53
N THR A 226 1.84 20.72 -1.38
CA THR A 226 1.85 19.26 -1.41
C THR A 226 3.16 18.71 -1.96
N ARG A 227 3.74 19.37 -2.95
CA ARG A 227 5.08 19.04 -3.46
C ARG A 227 6.15 19.15 -2.38
N GLU A 228 6.15 20.25 -1.62
CA GLU A 228 7.06 20.44 -0.48
C GLU A 228 6.90 19.32 0.58
N THR A 229 5.66 18.90 0.82
CA THR A 229 5.38 17.75 1.71
C THR A 229 5.96 16.46 1.16
N ILE A 230 5.78 16.18 -0.13
CA ILE A 230 6.36 15.01 -0.79
C ILE A 230 7.88 15.02 -0.69
N ASP A 231 8.53 16.15 -1.01
CA ASP A 231 10.00 16.24 -0.98
C ASP A 231 10.55 15.97 0.43
N ARG A 232 9.94 16.54 1.46
CA ARG A 232 10.29 16.27 2.87
C ARG A 232 10.15 14.81 3.24
N VAL A 233 9.07 14.16 2.80
CA VAL A 233 8.82 12.73 3.07
C VAL A 233 9.82 11.85 2.30
N LEU A 234 10.22 12.24 1.10
CA LEU A 234 11.21 11.49 0.32
C LEU A 234 12.64 11.56 0.88
N ASP A 235 12.92 12.50 1.79
CA ASP A 235 14.19 12.57 2.51
C ASP A 235 14.25 11.59 3.69
N ILE A 236 13.12 11.08 4.15
CA ILE A 236 13.04 10.12 5.25
C ILE A 236 13.58 8.76 4.77
N THR A 237 14.62 8.28 5.44
CA THR A 237 15.24 6.98 5.14
C THR A 237 14.68 5.85 5.99
N ASP A 238 14.27 6.14 7.21
CA ASP A 238 13.67 5.17 8.12
C ASP A 238 12.21 4.87 7.73
N PRO A 239 11.83 3.59 7.56
CA PRO A 239 10.48 3.22 7.15
C PRO A 239 9.38 3.52 8.19
N GLU A 240 9.68 3.46 9.48
CA GLU A 240 8.72 3.79 10.54
C GLU A 240 8.47 5.31 10.59
N GLU A 241 9.54 6.12 10.45
CA GLU A 241 9.40 7.57 10.33
C GLU A 241 8.62 7.97 9.08
N PHE A 242 8.86 7.30 7.95
CA PHE A 242 8.09 7.50 6.73
C PHE A 242 6.60 7.22 6.94
N LYS A 243 6.27 6.13 7.62
CA LYS A 243 4.88 5.78 7.97
C LYS A 243 4.27 6.80 8.92
N ALA A 244 5.04 7.29 9.90
CA ALA A 244 4.60 8.32 10.84
C ALA A 244 4.36 9.66 10.15
N ALA A 245 5.15 10.01 9.12
CA ALA A 245 4.97 11.22 8.33
C ALA A 245 3.73 11.17 7.39
N MET A 246 3.27 9.97 7.03
CA MET A 246 2.09 9.75 6.19
C MET A 246 1.18 8.67 6.81
N PRO A 247 0.60 8.93 7.98
CA PRO A 247 -0.16 7.94 8.73
C PRO A 247 -1.49 7.63 8.04
N TRP A 248 -1.95 6.40 8.20
CA TRP A 248 -3.33 6.06 7.88
C TRP A 248 -4.28 6.71 8.89
N GLN A 249 -5.34 7.28 8.38
CA GLN A 249 -6.38 7.87 9.19
C GLN A 249 -7.27 6.76 9.76
N THR A 250 -7.50 6.79 11.07
CA THR A 250 -8.38 5.83 11.77
C THR A 250 -9.78 6.39 11.99
N LYS A 251 -9.93 7.72 11.88
CA LYS A 251 -11.21 8.44 12.04
C LYS A 251 -11.32 9.51 10.96
N ALA A 252 -12.55 9.81 10.56
CA ALA A 252 -12.81 10.97 9.74
C ALA A 252 -12.33 12.24 10.46
N PRO A 253 -11.76 13.24 9.74
CA PRO A 253 -11.45 14.52 10.33
C PRO A 253 -12.72 15.13 10.96
N GLU A 254 -12.58 15.70 12.15
CA GLU A 254 -13.67 16.47 12.75
C GLU A 254 -13.91 17.71 11.90
N VAL A 255 -15.11 17.75 11.38
CA VAL A 255 -15.58 18.81 10.51
C VAL A 255 -16.74 19.47 11.21
N THR A 256 -16.65 20.75 11.44
CA THR A 256 -17.77 21.52 11.97
C THR A 256 -18.92 21.47 10.96
N PRO A 257 -20.06 20.82 11.30
CA PRO A 257 -21.20 20.77 10.39
C PRO A 257 -21.81 22.16 10.31
N GLU A 258 -21.68 22.83 9.21
CA GLU A 258 -22.58 23.94 8.90
C GLU A 258 -23.89 23.34 8.38
N THR A 259 -24.93 23.52 9.19
CA THR A 259 -26.37 23.36 8.96
C THR A 259 -27.02 21.98 8.94
N LYS A 260 -28.18 21.94 9.63
CA LYS A 260 -29.04 20.79 9.93
C LYS A 260 -29.90 20.27 8.76
N ASP A 261 -29.75 20.76 7.56
CA ASP A 261 -30.57 20.37 6.41
C ASP A 261 -29.78 19.44 5.47
N LYS A 262 -30.34 18.24 5.24
CA LYS A 262 -29.82 17.12 4.43
C LYS A 262 -29.56 17.44 2.94
N LYS A 263 -28.91 18.55 2.60
CA LYS A 263 -28.40 18.82 1.27
C LYS A 263 -26.91 18.52 1.25
N PRO A 264 -26.35 17.99 0.13
CA PRO A 264 -24.91 17.91 -0.02
C PRO A 264 -24.35 19.33 0.08
N ILE A 265 -23.60 19.59 1.14
CA ILE A 265 -23.05 20.90 1.44
C ILE A 265 -21.81 21.03 0.54
N GLU A 266 -21.75 22.10 -0.27
CA GLU A 266 -20.50 22.60 -0.81
C GLU A 266 -19.68 23.09 0.39
N ARG A 267 -18.79 22.27 0.86
CA ARG A 267 -18.00 22.53 2.04
C ARG A 267 -16.76 23.33 1.64
N LYS A 268 -16.70 24.57 2.03
CA LYS A 268 -15.44 25.32 2.05
C LYS A 268 -14.66 24.95 3.30
N VAL A 269 -13.57 24.22 3.11
CA VAL A 269 -12.56 23.99 4.15
C VAL A 269 -11.82 25.31 4.37
N THR A 270 -11.66 25.75 5.61
CA THR A 270 -10.94 26.99 5.92
C THR A 270 -9.45 26.85 5.67
N ASP A 271 -8.74 27.95 5.47
CA ASP A 271 -7.28 27.92 5.28
C ASP A 271 -6.54 27.25 6.46
N ASP A 272 -7.01 27.46 7.68
CA ASP A 272 -6.45 26.82 8.88
C ASP A 272 -6.68 25.30 8.89
N GLU A 273 -7.85 24.83 8.42
CA GLU A 273 -8.12 23.41 8.25
C GLU A 273 -7.25 22.80 7.14
N ILE A 274 -7.03 23.50 6.02
CA ILE A 274 -6.12 23.07 4.95
C ILE A 274 -4.69 22.92 5.49
N VAL A 275 -4.21 23.88 6.26
CA VAL A 275 -2.89 23.81 6.89
C VAL A 275 -2.79 22.59 7.83
N ARG A 276 -3.79 22.40 8.66
CA ARG A 276 -3.86 21.25 9.58
C ARG A 276 -3.91 19.92 8.83
N LEU A 277 -4.79 19.78 7.84
CA LEU A 277 -4.92 18.56 7.03
C LEU A 277 -3.61 18.24 6.30
N THR A 278 -2.92 19.26 5.78
CA THR A 278 -1.62 19.09 5.13
C THR A 278 -0.55 18.63 6.12
N ALA A 279 -0.52 19.20 7.32
CA ALA A 279 0.43 18.82 8.37
C ALA A 279 0.28 17.36 8.82
N TYR A 280 -0.94 16.82 8.77
CA TYR A 280 -1.24 15.42 9.11
C TYR A 280 -1.23 14.47 7.90
N GLY A 281 -0.72 14.88 6.75
CA GLY A 281 -0.68 14.05 5.52
C GLY A 281 -2.07 13.71 4.95
N GLN A 282 -3.10 14.46 5.32
CA GLN A 282 -4.49 14.29 4.87
C GLN A 282 -4.80 15.00 3.55
N ASN A 283 -3.79 15.56 2.93
CA ASN A 283 -3.87 16.19 1.61
C ASN A 283 -3.56 15.21 0.47
N LEU A 284 -3.11 13.99 0.77
CA LEU A 284 -2.61 13.07 -0.25
C LEU A 284 -3.03 11.61 0.02
N PRO A 285 -3.81 10.98 -0.87
CA PRO A 285 -4.13 9.55 -0.75
C PRO A 285 -2.88 8.64 -0.81
N PRO A 286 -2.92 7.43 -0.19
CA PRO A 286 -4.06 6.80 0.47
C PRO A 286 -4.26 7.26 1.90
N PHE A 287 -5.50 7.47 2.32
CA PHE A 287 -5.84 7.84 3.70
C PHE A 287 -6.00 6.63 4.62
N HIS A 288 -6.25 5.46 4.06
CA HIS A 288 -6.43 4.18 4.75
C HIS A 288 -6.14 3.02 3.78
N GLY A 289 -6.12 1.81 4.27
CA GLY A 289 -6.04 0.60 3.42
C GLY A 289 -7.20 0.54 2.42
N ARG A 290 -6.91 0.19 1.16
CA ARG A 290 -7.88 0.13 0.05
C ARG A 290 -8.54 1.48 -0.28
N CYS A 291 -7.87 2.59 0.01
CA CYS A 291 -8.32 3.92 -0.41
C CYS A 291 -8.38 4.00 -1.94
N ARG A 292 -9.48 4.58 -2.49
CA ARG A 292 -9.71 4.71 -3.92
C ARG A 292 -9.83 6.17 -4.36
N CYS A 293 -9.50 7.11 -3.48
CA CYS A 293 -9.50 8.52 -3.81
C CYS A 293 -8.48 8.83 -4.90
N THR A 294 -8.82 9.78 -5.74
CA THR A 294 -7.96 10.31 -6.79
C THR A 294 -7.83 11.83 -6.67
N LEU A 295 -6.86 12.39 -7.36
CA LEU A 295 -6.66 13.82 -7.45
C LEU A 295 -7.17 14.32 -8.81
N VAL A 296 -7.88 15.42 -8.80
CA VAL A 296 -8.33 16.12 -10.01
C VAL A 296 -7.91 17.58 -9.94
N MET A 297 -7.56 18.17 -11.08
CA MET A 297 -7.24 19.59 -11.12
C MET A 297 -8.49 20.42 -10.88
N VAL A 298 -8.33 21.53 -10.17
CA VAL A 298 -9.36 22.57 -10.08
C VAL A 298 -9.18 23.47 -11.32
N ASN A 299 -10.23 23.56 -12.13
CA ASN A 299 -10.26 24.51 -13.24
C ASN A 299 -10.76 25.86 -12.68
N GLU A 300 -9.99 26.91 -12.87
CA GLU A 300 -10.43 28.28 -12.63
C GLU A 300 -11.56 28.69 -13.56
#